data_6cc3ff628c89ab809ef6c201e6c4dc28
#
_entry.id   6cc3ff628c89ab809ef6c201e6c4dc28
#
_cell.length_a   1.000
_cell.length_b   1.000
_cell.length_c   1.000
_cell.angle_alpha   90.00
_cell.angle_beta   90.00
_cell.angle_gamma   90.00
#
_symmetry.space_group_name_H-M   'P 1'
#
loop_
_entity.id
_entity.type
_entity.pdbx_description
1 polymer ?
#
loop_
_entity_poly.entity_id
_entity_poly.type
_entity_poly.pdbx_seq_one_letter_code
_entity_poly.pdbx_strand_id
1 'polypeptide(L)'
;VFVTGPSGAGKSTLLKLITAIEPATHGTIIFENQNLGQVKNASIPYIRRKFGLVFQDHKLLYDRNCFENITLALEINEVEVNDIRGRVRAALDKVGLLNREKSMPISLSGGEQQRLAIARAIACRPSILLADEPTGNLDKKYADEIMSLFYSFQELGVTVIIATHEMPIVSKKHKQLYLQDGNLIKITEQ
;
A
#
# COMPACT_ATOMS: atom_id res chain seq x y z
N VAL A 1 8.66 8.25 -1.27
CA VAL A 1 8.10 9.49 -0.70
C VAL A 1 7.50 9.19 0.64
N PHE A 2 7.79 10.02 1.66
CA PHE A 2 7.12 9.97 2.95
C PHE A 2 6.14 11.14 3.07
N VAL A 3 4.94 10.85 3.53
CA VAL A 3 3.93 11.84 3.92
C VAL A 3 3.86 11.83 5.44
N THR A 4 4.35 12.89 6.08
CA THR A 4 4.48 12.97 7.54
C THR A 4 3.61 14.08 8.12
N GLY A 5 3.37 14.03 9.42
CA GLY A 5 2.59 15.02 10.14
C GLY A 5 1.85 14.41 11.33
N PRO A 6 1.31 15.24 12.24
CA PRO A 6 0.61 14.76 13.41
C PRO A 6 -0.65 13.94 13.05
N SER A 7 -1.22 13.26 14.05
CA SER A 7 -2.53 12.62 13.88
C SER A 7 -3.57 13.68 13.47
N GLY A 8 -4.46 13.34 12.55
CA GLY A 8 -5.44 14.29 12.00
C GLY A 8 -4.91 15.25 10.92
N ALA A 9 -3.63 15.25 10.58
CA ALA A 9 -3.05 16.15 9.56
C ALA A 9 -3.58 15.96 8.14
N GLY A 10 -4.39 14.92 7.87
CA GLY A 10 -4.94 14.65 6.55
C GLY A 10 -4.15 13.62 5.72
N LYS A 11 -3.16 12.92 6.31
CA LYS A 11 -2.32 11.94 5.59
C LYS A 11 -3.14 10.84 4.90
N SER A 12 -3.99 10.14 5.65
CA SER A 12 -4.86 9.07 5.12
C SER A 12 -5.86 9.60 4.09
N THR A 13 -6.39 10.82 4.29
CA THR A 13 -7.26 11.50 3.34
C THR A 13 -6.52 11.76 2.02
N LEU A 14 -5.28 12.23 2.07
CA LEU A 14 -4.46 12.42 0.89
C LEU A 14 -4.29 11.10 0.10
N LEU A 15 -3.99 9.99 0.79
CA LEU A 15 -3.88 8.68 0.13
C LEU A 15 -5.19 8.24 -0.52
N LYS A 16 -6.33 8.47 0.14
CA LYS A 16 -7.66 8.14 -0.41
C LYS A 16 -8.02 9.00 -1.63
N LEU A 17 -7.63 10.26 -1.63
CA LEU A 17 -7.80 11.18 -2.77
C LEU A 17 -6.96 10.73 -3.98
N ILE A 18 -5.67 10.40 -3.76
CA ILE A 18 -4.76 9.92 -4.82
C ILE A 18 -5.30 8.65 -5.47
N THR A 19 -5.90 7.75 -4.68
CA THR A 19 -6.43 6.46 -5.15
C THR A 19 -7.89 6.52 -5.63
N ALA A 20 -8.47 7.72 -5.71
CA ALA A 20 -9.86 7.95 -6.04
C ALA A 20 -10.86 7.14 -5.16
N ILE A 21 -10.47 6.77 -3.91
CA ILE A 21 -11.39 6.21 -2.92
C ILE A 21 -12.37 7.29 -2.47
N GLU A 22 -11.87 8.51 -2.28
CA GLU A 22 -12.67 9.70 -2.01
C GLU A 22 -12.50 10.71 -3.16
N PRO A 23 -13.57 11.36 -3.64
CA PRO A 23 -13.45 12.42 -4.62
C PRO A 23 -12.91 13.71 -4.00
N ALA A 24 -12.14 14.48 -4.76
CA ALA A 24 -11.74 15.82 -4.32
C ALA A 24 -12.95 16.76 -4.35
N THR A 25 -13.17 17.52 -3.27
CA THR A 25 -14.23 18.54 -3.17
C THR A 25 -13.88 19.76 -4.03
N HIS A 26 -12.61 20.14 -4.03
CA HIS A 26 -12.05 21.25 -4.81
C HIS A 26 -10.67 20.88 -5.34
N GLY A 27 -10.23 21.60 -6.39
CA GLY A 27 -8.93 21.36 -7.00
C GLY A 27 -8.92 20.20 -8.00
N THR A 28 -7.73 19.76 -8.39
CA THR A 28 -7.53 18.78 -9.46
C THR A 28 -6.46 17.78 -9.05
N ILE A 29 -6.74 16.51 -9.27
CA ILE A 29 -5.77 15.41 -9.12
C ILE A 29 -5.55 14.82 -10.49
N ILE A 30 -4.29 14.86 -10.96
CA ILE A 30 -3.92 14.30 -12.26
C ILE A 30 -3.10 13.03 -12.02
N PHE A 31 -3.56 11.92 -12.57
CA PHE A 31 -2.87 10.64 -12.58
C PHE A 31 -2.76 10.11 -14.02
N GLU A 32 -1.54 9.78 -14.48
CA GLU A 32 -1.27 9.33 -15.86
C GLU A 32 -1.94 10.25 -16.92
N ASN A 33 -1.80 11.56 -16.76
CA ASN A 33 -2.42 12.60 -17.60
C ASN A 33 -3.97 12.64 -17.59
N GLN A 34 -4.61 11.94 -16.66
CA GLN A 34 -6.06 11.95 -16.49
C GLN A 34 -6.45 12.73 -15.23
N ASN A 35 -7.41 13.65 -15.36
CA ASN A 35 -7.99 14.33 -14.22
C ASN A 35 -9.01 13.41 -13.52
N LEU A 36 -8.67 12.94 -12.31
CA LEU A 36 -9.50 12.00 -11.55
C LEU A 36 -10.90 12.54 -11.24
N GLY A 37 -11.05 13.86 -11.09
CA GLY A 37 -12.36 14.50 -10.87
C GLY A 37 -13.27 14.50 -12.09
N GLN A 38 -12.75 14.20 -13.28
CA GLN A 38 -13.51 14.14 -14.54
C GLN A 38 -13.69 12.71 -15.07
N VAL A 39 -13.09 11.73 -14.40
CA VAL A 39 -13.21 10.33 -14.79
C VAL A 39 -14.61 9.81 -14.49
N LYS A 40 -15.21 9.11 -15.46
CA LYS A 40 -16.50 8.45 -15.25
C LYS A 40 -16.39 7.38 -14.14
N ASN A 41 -17.42 7.25 -13.31
CA ASN A 41 -17.45 6.29 -12.21
C ASN A 41 -17.13 4.85 -12.65
N ALA A 42 -17.56 4.45 -13.83
CA ALA A 42 -17.26 3.14 -14.41
C ALA A 42 -15.76 2.90 -14.68
N SER A 43 -14.96 3.96 -14.84
CA SER A 43 -13.52 3.86 -15.10
C SER A 43 -12.67 3.90 -13.80
N ILE A 44 -13.25 4.30 -12.68
CA ILE A 44 -12.52 4.39 -11.39
C ILE A 44 -11.91 3.03 -10.97
N PRO A 45 -12.60 1.87 -11.10
CA PRO A 45 -12.00 0.58 -10.76
C PRO A 45 -10.70 0.29 -11.54
N TYR A 46 -10.63 0.66 -12.82
CA TYR A 46 -9.42 0.48 -13.65
C TYR A 46 -8.26 1.36 -13.19
N ILE A 47 -8.55 2.57 -12.72
CA ILE A 47 -7.55 3.46 -12.12
C ILE A 47 -7.04 2.86 -10.81
N ARG A 48 -7.95 2.37 -9.94
CA ARG A 48 -7.58 1.76 -8.65
C ARG A 48 -6.71 0.52 -8.80
N ARG A 49 -6.84 -0.24 -9.88
CA ARG A 49 -5.99 -1.40 -10.19
C ARG A 49 -4.51 -1.05 -10.38
N LYS A 50 -4.20 0.22 -10.66
CA LYS A 50 -2.81 0.72 -10.79
C LYS A 50 -2.11 0.87 -9.43
N PHE A 51 -2.87 0.91 -8.33
CA PHE A 51 -2.36 1.13 -6.99
C PHE A 51 -2.35 -0.16 -6.17
N GLY A 52 -1.26 -0.40 -5.48
CA GLY A 52 -1.22 -1.32 -4.35
C GLY A 52 -1.49 -0.54 -3.06
N LEU A 53 -2.45 -1.00 -2.26
CA LEU A 53 -2.86 -0.31 -1.03
C LEU A 53 -2.59 -1.19 0.18
N VAL A 54 -1.87 -0.63 1.15
CA VAL A 54 -1.63 -1.21 2.47
C VAL A 54 -2.27 -0.29 3.50
N PHE A 55 -3.36 -0.74 4.11
CA PHE A 55 -4.11 0.00 5.11
C PHE A 55 -3.58 -0.26 6.52
N GLN A 56 -3.74 0.70 7.41
CA GLN A 56 -3.34 0.60 8.82
C GLN A 56 -3.98 -0.60 9.54
N ASP A 57 -5.23 -0.92 9.24
CA ASP A 57 -5.99 -2.05 9.79
C ASP A 57 -5.95 -3.31 8.91
N HIS A 58 -4.96 -3.40 8.01
CA HIS A 58 -4.67 -4.50 7.08
C HIS A 58 -5.82 -4.85 6.11
N LYS A 59 -7.10 -4.66 6.49
CA LYS A 59 -8.29 -5.02 5.69
C LYS A 59 -8.22 -6.45 5.13
N LEU A 60 -7.76 -7.41 5.97
CA LEU A 60 -7.72 -8.81 5.59
C LEU A 60 -9.11 -9.44 5.65
N LEU A 61 -9.33 -10.42 4.78
CA LEU A 61 -10.54 -11.23 4.77
C LEU A 61 -10.32 -12.41 5.72
N TYR A 62 -10.96 -12.38 6.88
CA TYR A 62 -10.78 -13.35 7.94
C TYR A 62 -11.51 -14.69 7.71
N ASP A 63 -12.40 -14.73 6.72
CA ASP A 63 -13.08 -15.91 6.21
C ASP A 63 -12.30 -16.64 5.10
N ARG A 64 -11.11 -16.14 4.75
CA ARG A 64 -10.24 -16.65 3.69
C ARG A 64 -8.82 -16.84 4.18
N ASN A 65 -8.14 -17.90 3.71
CA ASN A 65 -6.75 -18.14 4.03
C ASN A 65 -5.81 -17.12 3.32
N CYS A 66 -4.49 -17.21 3.59
CA CYS A 66 -3.50 -16.29 3.00
C CYS A 66 -3.50 -16.34 1.48
N PHE A 67 -3.57 -17.54 0.89
CA PHE A 67 -3.61 -17.73 -0.55
C PHE A 67 -4.84 -17.04 -1.17
N GLU A 68 -6.02 -17.29 -0.62
CA GLU A 68 -7.29 -16.74 -1.09
C GLU A 68 -7.40 -15.23 -0.91
N ASN A 69 -6.80 -14.66 0.15
CA ASN A 69 -6.72 -13.21 0.35
C ASN A 69 -5.99 -12.50 -0.81
N ILE A 70 -4.95 -13.14 -1.37
CA ILE A 70 -4.21 -12.59 -2.51
C ILE A 70 -4.91 -12.92 -3.83
N THR A 71 -5.45 -14.14 -3.96
CA THR A 71 -6.18 -14.58 -5.16
C THR A 71 -7.27 -13.61 -5.55
N LEU A 72 -8.11 -13.18 -4.59
CA LEU A 72 -9.18 -12.23 -4.86
C LEU A 72 -8.67 -10.92 -5.49
N ALA A 73 -7.54 -10.39 -5.02
CA ALA A 73 -6.97 -9.17 -5.60
C ALA A 73 -6.54 -9.38 -7.06
N LEU A 74 -6.01 -10.55 -7.39
CA LEU A 74 -5.61 -10.91 -8.75
C LEU A 74 -6.81 -11.11 -9.66
N GLU A 75 -7.88 -11.76 -9.17
CA GLU A 75 -9.14 -11.92 -9.90
C GLU A 75 -9.81 -10.58 -10.22
N ILE A 76 -9.87 -9.66 -9.25
CA ILE A 76 -10.37 -8.29 -9.45
C ILE A 76 -9.53 -7.54 -10.50
N ASN A 77 -8.23 -7.83 -10.57
CA ASN A 77 -7.33 -7.26 -11.58
C ASN A 77 -7.35 -8.02 -12.92
N GLU A 78 -8.27 -8.98 -13.11
CA GLU A 78 -8.45 -9.74 -14.35
C GLU A 78 -7.17 -10.48 -14.80
N VAL A 79 -6.39 -10.98 -13.82
CA VAL A 79 -5.22 -11.78 -14.09
C VAL A 79 -5.65 -13.17 -14.59
N GLU A 80 -4.98 -13.66 -15.63
CA GLU A 80 -5.25 -14.97 -16.20
C GLU A 80 -5.19 -16.09 -15.14
N VAL A 81 -6.17 -16.98 -15.14
CA VAL A 81 -6.34 -18.04 -14.11
C VAL A 81 -5.08 -18.89 -13.95
N ASN A 82 -4.41 -19.19 -15.05
CA ASN A 82 -3.18 -20.00 -15.05
C ASN A 82 -2.01 -19.30 -14.34
N ASP A 83 -2.00 -17.97 -14.28
CA ASP A 83 -0.95 -17.16 -13.65
C ASP A 83 -1.19 -16.93 -12.16
N ILE A 84 -2.43 -17.00 -11.70
CA ILE A 84 -2.83 -16.64 -10.33
C ILE A 84 -1.99 -17.40 -9.31
N ARG A 85 -1.92 -18.73 -9.41
CA ARG A 85 -1.19 -19.57 -8.45
C ARG A 85 0.29 -19.17 -8.35
N GLY A 86 0.93 -18.94 -9.50
CA GLY A 86 2.32 -18.51 -9.56
C GLY A 86 2.54 -17.15 -8.89
N ARG A 87 1.69 -16.18 -9.19
CA ARG A 87 1.76 -14.82 -8.62
C ARG A 87 1.48 -14.80 -7.13
N VAL A 88 0.48 -15.54 -6.64
CA VAL A 88 0.20 -15.65 -5.20
C VAL A 88 1.41 -16.18 -4.45
N ARG A 89 1.98 -17.31 -4.91
CA ARG A 89 3.14 -17.92 -4.24
C ARG A 89 4.38 -17.03 -4.29
N ALA A 90 4.64 -16.37 -5.41
CA ALA A 90 5.73 -15.39 -5.51
C ALA A 90 5.54 -14.20 -4.56
N ALA A 91 4.31 -13.70 -4.41
CA ALA A 91 4.02 -12.61 -3.48
C ALA A 91 4.19 -13.05 -2.01
N LEU A 92 3.72 -14.26 -1.65
CA LEU A 92 3.91 -14.83 -0.32
C LEU A 92 5.39 -15.09 -0.01
N ASP A 93 6.14 -15.60 -0.97
CA ASP A 93 7.59 -15.84 -0.84
C ASP A 93 8.35 -14.53 -0.59
N LYS A 94 8.04 -13.49 -1.35
CA LYS A 94 8.66 -12.15 -1.22
C LYS A 94 8.52 -11.55 0.18
N VAL A 95 7.45 -11.90 0.90
CA VAL A 95 7.20 -11.42 2.28
C VAL A 95 7.50 -12.49 3.36
N GLY A 96 8.07 -13.65 2.97
CA GLY A 96 8.43 -14.73 3.89
C GLY A 96 7.22 -15.49 4.48
N LEU A 97 6.11 -15.57 3.76
CA LEU A 97 4.87 -16.25 4.18
C LEU A 97 4.49 -17.46 3.31
N LEU A 98 5.39 -17.94 2.44
CA LEU A 98 5.06 -19.05 1.55
C LEU A 98 4.62 -20.32 2.28
N ASN A 99 5.24 -20.64 3.42
CA ASN A 99 4.90 -21.77 4.27
C ASN A 99 3.59 -21.59 5.06
N ARG A 100 3.00 -20.39 4.99
CA ARG A 100 1.73 -20.01 5.64
C ARG A 100 0.58 -19.85 4.63
N GLU A 101 0.74 -20.30 3.37
CA GLU A 101 -0.24 -20.08 2.30
C GLU A 101 -1.66 -20.54 2.65
N LYS A 102 -1.79 -21.61 3.46
CA LYS A 102 -3.08 -22.18 3.89
C LYS A 102 -3.55 -21.67 5.27
N SER A 103 -2.75 -20.85 5.95
CA SER A 103 -3.09 -20.31 7.27
C SER A 103 -4.20 -19.27 7.15
N MET A 104 -5.10 -19.24 8.14
CA MET A 104 -6.10 -18.18 8.26
C MET A 104 -5.46 -16.92 8.89
N PRO A 105 -5.87 -15.71 8.51
CA PRO A 105 -5.33 -14.46 9.07
C PRO A 105 -5.37 -14.40 10.60
N ILE A 106 -6.41 -14.97 11.23
CA ILE A 106 -6.56 -14.99 12.69
C ILE A 106 -5.43 -15.75 13.39
N SER A 107 -4.76 -16.69 12.70
CA SER A 107 -3.65 -17.48 13.23
C SER A 107 -2.28 -16.84 13.02
N LEU A 108 -2.24 -15.68 12.38
CA LEU A 108 -1.02 -14.91 12.10
C LEU A 108 -0.78 -13.88 13.20
N SER A 109 0.50 -13.64 13.51
CA SER A 109 0.92 -12.48 14.32
C SER A 109 0.61 -11.16 13.59
N GLY A 110 0.55 -10.03 14.29
CA GLY A 110 0.32 -8.72 13.70
C GLY A 110 1.31 -8.38 12.57
N GLY A 111 2.59 -8.70 12.76
CA GLY A 111 3.60 -8.52 11.71
C GLY A 111 3.41 -9.45 10.51
N GLU A 112 2.94 -10.69 10.71
CA GLU A 112 2.58 -11.59 9.61
C GLU A 112 1.33 -11.11 8.87
N GLN A 113 0.33 -10.57 9.58
CA GLN A 113 -0.85 -9.95 8.97
C GLN A 113 -0.46 -8.75 8.12
N GLN A 114 0.43 -7.91 8.61
CA GLN A 114 0.98 -6.77 7.85
C GLN A 114 1.70 -7.26 6.59
N ARG A 115 2.56 -8.28 6.69
CA ARG A 115 3.23 -8.87 5.53
C ARG A 115 2.24 -9.46 4.53
N LEU A 116 1.15 -10.11 4.99
CA LEU A 116 0.09 -10.60 4.11
C LEU A 116 -0.62 -9.45 3.36
N ALA A 117 -0.92 -8.34 4.06
CA ALA A 117 -1.50 -7.15 3.42
C ALA A 117 -0.57 -6.57 2.35
N ILE A 118 0.73 -6.53 2.60
CA ILE A 118 1.74 -6.12 1.62
C ILE A 118 1.78 -7.10 0.44
N ALA A 119 1.82 -8.42 0.70
CA ALA A 119 1.80 -9.44 -0.36
C ALA A 119 0.59 -9.27 -1.29
N ARG A 120 -0.60 -9.04 -0.73
CA ARG A 120 -1.82 -8.76 -1.49
C ARG A 120 -1.68 -7.51 -2.35
N ALA A 121 -1.10 -6.44 -1.80
CA ALA A 121 -0.93 -5.18 -2.51
C ALA A 121 0.03 -5.30 -3.71
N ILE A 122 1.11 -6.09 -3.58
CA ILE A 122 2.14 -6.21 -4.62
C ILE A 122 1.88 -7.29 -5.65
N ALA A 123 1.00 -8.27 -5.36
CA ALA A 123 0.72 -9.40 -6.26
C ALA A 123 0.26 -8.95 -7.65
N CYS A 124 -0.47 -7.83 -7.72
CA CYS A 124 -0.96 -7.22 -8.96
C CYS A 124 0.12 -6.43 -9.73
N ARG A 125 1.36 -6.35 -9.20
CA ARG A 125 2.46 -5.55 -9.77
C ARG A 125 2.07 -4.10 -10.02
N PRO A 126 1.65 -3.37 -8.97
CA PRO A 126 1.20 -1.99 -9.10
C PRO A 126 2.36 -1.07 -9.50
N SER A 127 2.06 0.01 -10.23
CA SER A 127 3.04 1.06 -10.52
C SER A 127 3.32 1.96 -9.30
N ILE A 128 2.32 2.07 -8.40
CA ILE A 128 2.42 2.86 -7.18
C ILE A 128 1.94 2.01 -5.99
N LEU A 129 2.76 1.94 -4.94
CA LEU A 129 2.44 1.30 -3.67
C LEU A 129 2.24 2.39 -2.60
N LEU A 130 1.03 2.44 -2.03
CA LEU A 130 0.70 3.37 -0.96
C LEU A 130 0.50 2.61 0.34
N ALA A 131 1.06 3.12 1.43
CA ALA A 131 0.92 2.53 2.75
C ALA A 131 0.54 3.59 3.78
N ASP A 132 -0.49 3.31 4.55
CA ASP A 132 -0.96 4.15 5.64
C ASP A 132 -0.56 3.54 6.98
N GLU A 133 0.37 4.21 7.70
CA GLU A 133 0.95 3.79 8.98
C GLU A 133 1.41 2.31 8.99
N PRO A 134 2.24 1.86 8.01
CA PRO A 134 2.52 0.43 7.84
C PRO A 134 3.33 -0.19 8.97
N THR A 135 3.88 0.60 9.88
CA THR A 135 4.71 0.17 11.01
C THR A 135 4.17 0.57 12.37
N GLY A 136 3.04 1.29 12.44
CA GLY A 136 2.55 1.95 13.63
C GLY A 136 2.18 1.05 14.82
N ASN A 137 1.96 -0.25 14.60
CA ASN A 137 1.61 -1.22 15.63
C ASN A 137 2.67 -2.33 15.79
N LEU A 138 3.88 -2.11 15.25
CA LEU A 138 4.96 -3.11 15.26
C LEU A 138 6.10 -2.67 16.16
N ASP A 139 6.78 -3.63 16.80
CA ASP A 139 8.03 -3.32 17.43
C ASP A 139 9.12 -2.96 16.40
N LYS A 140 10.19 -2.34 16.87
CA LYS A 140 11.24 -1.78 16.01
C LYS A 140 11.81 -2.81 15.04
N LYS A 141 12.04 -4.05 15.47
CA LYS A 141 12.61 -5.10 14.60
C LYS A 141 11.69 -5.40 13.43
N TYR A 142 10.39 -5.62 13.68
CA TYR A 142 9.41 -5.88 12.62
C TYR A 142 9.15 -4.65 11.77
N ALA A 143 9.17 -3.44 12.34
CA ALA A 143 9.09 -2.19 11.59
C ALA A 143 10.24 -2.07 10.57
N ASP A 144 11.48 -2.37 10.96
CA ASP A 144 12.65 -2.34 10.08
C ASP A 144 12.55 -3.40 8.96
N GLU A 145 12.03 -4.59 9.25
CA GLU A 145 11.76 -5.63 8.25
C GLU A 145 10.72 -5.16 7.21
N ILE A 146 9.61 -4.56 7.66
CA ILE A 146 8.57 -4.02 6.79
C ILE A 146 9.12 -2.87 5.93
N MET A 147 9.91 -1.96 6.51
CA MET A 147 10.53 -0.87 5.75
C MET A 147 11.51 -1.39 4.70
N SER A 148 12.26 -2.44 5.01
CA SER A 148 13.17 -3.09 4.06
C SER A 148 12.43 -3.68 2.85
N LEU A 149 11.22 -4.23 3.06
CA LEU A 149 10.36 -4.66 1.95
C LEU A 149 9.97 -3.48 1.05
N PHE A 150 9.52 -2.35 1.61
CA PHE A 150 9.17 -1.17 0.81
C PHE A 150 10.36 -0.64 0.01
N TYR A 151 11.56 -0.63 0.58
CA TYR A 151 12.78 -0.23 -0.15
C TYR A 151 13.11 -1.20 -1.29
N SER A 152 12.91 -2.51 -1.08
CA SER A 152 13.14 -3.49 -2.15
C SER A 152 12.19 -3.29 -3.34
N PHE A 153 10.95 -2.84 -3.11
CA PHE A 153 10.02 -2.51 -4.20
C PHE A 153 10.41 -1.21 -4.92
N GLN A 154 10.90 -0.21 -4.18
CA GLN A 154 11.42 1.02 -4.79
C GLN A 154 12.62 0.72 -5.71
N GLU A 155 13.51 -0.18 -5.32
CA GLU A 155 14.66 -0.61 -6.14
C GLU A 155 14.22 -1.32 -7.43
N LEU A 156 13.05 -1.95 -7.42
CA LEU A 156 12.42 -2.55 -8.61
C LEU A 156 11.66 -1.53 -9.46
N GLY A 157 11.73 -0.23 -9.14
CA GLY A 157 11.11 0.84 -9.90
C GLY A 157 9.66 1.16 -9.51
N VAL A 158 9.11 0.55 -8.44
CA VAL A 158 7.79 0.89 -7.93
C VAL A 158 7.84 2.23 -7.20
N THR A 159 6.92 3.14 -7.50
CA THR A 159 6.78 4.37 -6.72
C THR A 159 6.15 4.03 -5.36
N VAL A 160 6.88 4.29 -4.27
CA VAL A 160 6.41 4.00 -2.90
C VAL A 160 6.06 5.30 -2.19
N ILE A 161 4.84 5.39 -1.64
CA ILE A 161 4.36 6.51 -0.84
C ILE A 161 3.90 5.97 0.52
N ILE A 162 4.53 6.43 1.60
CA ILE A 162 4.25 5.99 2.97
C ILE A 162 3.76 7.17 3.78
N ALA A 163 2.54 7.08 4.30
CA ALA A 163 2.01 8.01 5.30
C ALA A 163 2.36 7.50 6.69
N THR A 164 3.01 8.32 7.51
CA THR A 164 3.37 7.98 8.89
C THR A 164 3.50 9.22 9.76
N HIS A 165 3.29 9.07 11.06
CA HIS A 165 3.53 10.13 12.05
C HIS A 165 4.96 10.07 12.60
N GLU A 166 5.65 8.92 12.48
CA GLU A 166 7.04 8.73 12.86
C GLU A 166 7.91 8.53 11.63
N MET A 167 8.98 9.32 11.51
CA MET A 167 9.96 9.10 10.46
C MET A 167 10.81 7.88 10.82
N PRO A 168 10.80 6.82 10.00
CA PRO A 168 11.77 5.76 10.14
C PRO A 168 13.18 6.31 9.91
N ILE A 169 14.19 5.71 10.55
CA ILE A 169 15.59 6.04 10.26
C ILE A 169 15.90 5.59 8.84
N VAL A 170 15.91 6.55 7.92
CA VAL A 170 16.09 6.28 6.50
C VAL A 170 17.51 6.59 6.09
N SER A 171 18.23 5.58 5.64
CA SER A 171 19.60 5.71 5.13
C SER A 171 19.68 6.09 3.64
N LYS A 172 18.54 6.10 2.92
CA LYS A 172 18.47 6.35 1.47
C LYS A 172 17.84 7.70 1.19
N LYS A 173 18.22 8.31 0.06
CA LYS A 173 17.61 9.56 -0.44
C LYS A 173 16.09 9.39 -0.56
N HIS A 174 15.35 10.31 0.04
CA HIS A 174 13.89 10.29 0.02
C HIS A 174 13.31 11.71 -0.03
N LYS A 175 12.10 11.80 -0.55
CA LYS A 175 11.29 13.01 -0.52
C LYS A 175 10.30 12.93 0.63
N GLN A 176 10.22 13.98 1.43
CA GLN A 176 9.26 14.09 2.53
C GLN A 176 8.30 15.24 2.29
N LEU A 177 7.02 14.97 2.44
CA LEU A 177 5.93 15.93 2.45
C LEU A 177 5.41 16.06 3.88
N TYR A 178 5.58 17.22 4.51
CA TYR A 178 5.06 17.45 5.86
C TYR A 178 3.68 18.11 5.79
N LEU A 179 2.66 17.44 6.31
CA LEU A 179 1.28 17.91 6.39
C LEU A 179 0.94 18.36 7.81
N GLN A 180 0.17 19.44 7.90
CA GLN A 180 -0.45 19.90 9.15
C GLN A 180 -1.79 20.54 8.84
N ASP A 181 -2.84 20.17 9.59
CA ASP A 181 -4.20 20.71 9.46
C ASP A 181 -4.72 20.74 8.01
N GLY A 182 -4.47 19.65 7.26
CA GLY A 182 -4.86 19.50 5.85
C GLY A 182 -4.01 20.26 4.84
N ASN A 183 -2.97 20.98 5.28
CA ASN A 183 -2.09 21.78 4.43
C ASN A 183 -0.71 21.15 4.27
N LEU A 184 -0.13 21.30 3.07
CA LEU A 184 1.27 20.97 2.84
C LEU A 184 2.14 22.13 3.32
N ILE A 185 2.88 21.92 4.41
CA ILE A 185 3.70 22.95 5.06
C ILE A 185 5.12 22.97 4.49
N LYS A 186 5.69 21.79 4.21
CA LYS A 186 7.10 21.69 3.82
C LYS A 186 7.32 20.48 2.93
N ILE A 187 8.24 20.66 1.96
CA ILE A 187 8.81 19.58 1.16
C ILE A 187 10.31 19.56 1.43
N THR A 188 10.86 18.39 1.76
CA THR A 188 12.30 18.18 1.91
C THR A 188 12.75 17.01 1.05
N GLU A 189 13.95 17.11 0.49
CA GLU A 189 14.65 16.04 -0.19
C GLU A 189 15.96 15.79 0.58
N GLN A 190 16.13 14.58 1.09
CA GLN A 190 17.31 14.14 1.85
C GLN A 190 18.01 13.02 1.12
#